data_1567f0cb7559820125486d1be3ec95c5
#
_entry.id   1567f0cb7559820125486d1be3ec95c5
#
_cell.length_a   1.000
_cell.length_b   1.000
_cell.length_c   1.000
_cell.angle_alpha   90.00
_cell.angle_beta   90.00
_cell.angle_gamma   90.00
#
_symmetry.space_group_name_H-M   'P 1'
#
loop_
_entity.id
_entity.type
_entity.pdbx_description
1 polymer ?
#
loop_
_entity_poly.entity_id
_entity_poly.type
_entity_poly.pdbx_seq_one_letter_code
_entity_poly.pdbx_strand_id
1 'polypeptide(L)'
;MSEIAHQDHSEKKAFLVNSSSLRDVRSFCRGVFEKLQINNDLKEELVLAIAEAAQNIVKHAFKNNADSNELMVVQISCESNKL
;
A
#
# COMPACT_ATOMS: atom_id res chain seq x y z
N MET A 1 -14.57 -24.77 -6.30
CA MET A 1 -15.59 -23.83 -5.95
C MET A 1 -15.28 -22.47 -6.51
N SER A 2 -16.19 -22.00 -7.26
CA SER A 2 -15.98 -20.74 -7.93
C SER A 2 -16.10 -19.55 -7.01
N GLU A 3 -16.63 -19.74 -5.82
CA GLU A 3 -16.76 -18.62 -4.90
C GLU A 3 -15.47 -17.98 -4.57
N ILE A 4 -14.38 -18.75 -4.59
CA ILE A 4 -13.08 -18.21 -4.23
C ILE A 4 -12.71 -17.06 -5.14
N ALA A 5 -13.05 -17.19 -6.42
CA ALA A 5 -12.70 -16.17 -7.39
C ALA A 5 -13.45 -14.87 -7.15
N HIS A 6 -14.49 -14.90 -6.34
CA HIS A 6 -15.32 -13.73 -6.12
C HIS A 6 -15.17 -13.16 -4.73
N GLN A 7 -14.21 -13.65 -3.97
CA GLN A 7 -14.04 -13.15 -2.62
C GLN A 7 -13.31 -11.82 -2.65
N ASP A 8 -13.77 -10.95 -1.80
CA ASP A 8 -13.07 -9.70 -1.59
C ASP A 8 -11.78 -9.95 -0.84
N HIS A 9 -10.84 -9.08 -1.07
CA HIS A 9 -9.54 -9.18 -0.42
C HIS A 9 -9.16 -7.81 0.10
N SER A 10 -8.68 -7.77 1.33
CA SER A 10 -8.26 -6.51 1.92
C SER A 10 -7.09 -6.79 2.86
N GLU A 11 -6.03 -6.01 2.72
CA GLU A 11 -4.90 -6.07 3.63
C GLU A 11 -4.54 -4.66 4.01
N LYS A 12 -4.16 -4.48 5.27
CA LYS A 12 -3.67 -3.18 5.68
C LYS A 12 -2.53 -3.35 6.67
N LYS A 13 -1.66 -2.36 6.69
CA LYS A 13 -0.51 -2.40 7.57
C LYS A 13 -0.13 -0.98 7.95
N ALA A 14 0.29 -0.81 9.19
CA ALA A 14 0.74 0.47 9.69
C ALA A 14 2.26 0.55 9.62
N PHE A 15 2.75 1.73 9.31
CA PHE A 15 4.18 2.00 9.20
C PHE A 15 4.48 3.28 9.92
N LEU A 16 5.66 3.36 10.52
CA LEU A 16 6.09 4.63 11.08
C LEU A 16 6.27 5.66 9.98
N VAL A 17 5.94 6.91 10.31
CA VAL A 17 6.05 7.99 9.35
C VAL A 17 7.50 8.47 9.36
N ASN A 18 8.33 7.77 8.61
CA ASN A 18 9.72 8.16 8.41
C ASN A 18 10.20 7.59 7.08
N SER A 19 11.33 8.10 6.62
CA SER A 19 11.80 7.73 5.29
C SER A 19 12.26 6.28 5.22
N SER A 20 12.68 5.70 6.32
CA SER A 20 13.13 4.31 6.29
C SER A 20 11.97 3.35 6.10
N SER A 21 10.76 3.77 6.36
CA SER A 21 9.59 2.92 6.16
C SER A 21 9.19 2.82 4.70
N LEU A 22 9.68 3.70 3.83
CA LEU A 22 9.21 3.71 2.45
C LEU A 22 9.55 2.43 1.71
N ARG A 23 10.69 1.84 2.01
CA ARG A 23 11.04 0.56 1.43
C ARG A 23 10.02 -0.51 1.84
N ASP A 24 9.65 -0.51 3.11
CA ASP A 24 8.71 -1.50 3.61
C ASP A 24 7.33 -1.31 3.01
N VAL A 25 6.93 -0.05 2.78
CA VAL A 25 5.67 0.23 2.12
C VAL A 25 5.66 -0.40 0.72
N ARG A 26 6.75 -0.21 -0.02
CA ARG A 26 6.83 -0.78 -1.37
C ARG A 26 6.76 -2.30 -1.33
N SER A 27 7.49 -2.91 -0.39
CA SER A 27 7.49 -4.37 -0.29
C SER A 27 6.12 -4.90 0.06
N PHE A 28 5.45 -4.24 0.98
CA PHE A 28 4.10 -4.65 1.35
C PHE A 28 3.17 -4.59 0.15
N CYS A 29 3.22 -3.49 -0.58
CA CYS A 29 2.34 -3.33 -1.73
C CYS A 29 2.62 -4.36 -2.82
N ARG A 30 3.91 -4.59 -3.11
CA ARG A 30 4.24 -5.60 -4.11
C ARG A 30 3.72 -6.97 -3.72
N GLY A 31 3.88 -7.31 -2.44
CA GLY A 31 3.41 -8.60 -1.98
C GLY A 31 1.92 -8.77 -2.14
N VAL A 32 1.16 -7.73 -1.79
CA VAL A 32 -0.29 -7.81 -1.92
C VAL A 32 -0.69 -7.91 -3.38
N PHE A 33 -0.09 -7.09 -4.23
CA PHE A 33 -0.45 -7.10 -5.64
C PHE A 33 -0.08 -8.41 -6.31
N GLU A 34 0.98 -9.06 -5.86
CA GLU A 34 1.33 -10.37 -6.38
C GLU A 34 0.30 -11.41 -5.98
N LYS A 35 -0.17 -11.36 -4.75
CA LYS A 35 -1.25 -12.26 -4.33
C LYS A 35 -2.49 -12.07 -5.17
N LEU A 36 -2.77 -10.84 -5.57
CA LEU A 36 -3.95 -10.53 -6.36
C LEU A 36 -3.73 -10.81 -7.84
N GLN A 37 -2.54 -11.22 -8.21
CA GLN A 37 -2.20 -11.57 -9.59
C GLN A 37 -2.41 -10.40 -10.55
N ILE A 38 -2.10 -9.21 -10.08
CA ILE A 38 -2.13 -8.01 -10.90
C ILE A 38 -0.98 -8.08 -11.88
N ASN A 39 -1.21 -7.72 -13.14
CA ASN A 39 -0.13 -7.82 -14.12
C ASN A 39 1.00 -6.87 -13.74
N ASN A 40 2.18 -7.17 -14.25
CA ASN A 40 3.39 -6.56 -13.76
C ASN A 40 3.44 -5.06 -14.03
N ASP A 41 3.01 -4.64 -15.21
CA ASP A 41 3.04 -3.22 -15.52
C ASP A 41 2.13 -2.42 -14.60
N LEU A 42 0.92 -2.90 -14.40
CA LEU A 42 -0.01 -2.22 -13.52
C LEU A 42 0.48 -2.26 -12.08
N LYS A 43 1.05 -3.40 -11.68
CA LYS A 43 1.57 -3.52 -10.32
C LYS A 43 2.60 -2.44 -10.04
N GLU A 44 3.55 -2.25 -10.96
CA GLU A 44 4.60 -1.28 -10.72
C GLU A 44 4.06 0.15 -10.69
N GLU A 45 3.07 0.45 -11.52
CA GLU A 45 2.44 1.75 -11.48
C GLU A 45 1.75 2.00 -10.15
N LEU A 46 1.06 1.00 -9.65
CA LEU A 46 0.35 1.14 -8.38
C LEU A 46 1.32 1.28 -7.21
N VAL A 47 2.39 0.49 -7.24
CA VAL A 47 3.41 0.60 -6.19
C VAL A 47 4.01 2.00 -6.19
N LEU A 48 4.31 2.52 -7.37
CA LEU A 48 4.89 3.86 -7.47
C LEU A 48 3.93 4.91 -6.93
N ALA A 49 2.66 4.82 -7.28
CA ALA A 49 1.68 5.80 -6.82
C ALA A 49 1.55 5.80 -5.31
N ILE A 50 1.50 4.60 -4.72
CA ILE A 50 1.38 4.50 -3.27
C ILE A 50 2.66 4.99 -2.60
N ALA A 51 3.80 4.65 -3.18
CA ALA A 51 5.07 5.09 -2.61
C ALA A 51 5.19 6.60 -2.64
N GLU A 52 4.71 7.24 -3.70
CA GLU A 52 4.75 8.69 -3.77
C GLU A 52 3.83 9.33 -2.74
N ALA A 53 2.66 8.75 -2.54
CA ALA A 53 1.75 9.24 -1.52
C ALA A 53 2.36 9.11 -0.13
N ALA A 54 2.99 7.97 0.14
CA ALA A 54 3.64 7.75 1.43
C ALA A 54 4.81 8.71 1.61
N GLN A 55 5.57 8.96 0.56
CA GLN A 55 6.68 9.88 0.63
C GLN A 55 6.19 11.29 0.95
N ASN A 56 5.07 11.69 0.39
CA ASN A 56 4.51 13.00 0.70
C ASN A 56 4.10 13.09 2.16
N ILE A 57 3.54 12.02 2.71
CA ILE A 57 3.19 12.01 4.12
C ILE A 57 4.44 12.19 4.98
N VAL A 58 5.51 11.48 4.64
CA VAL A 58 6.76 11.57 5.39
C VAL A 58 7.34 12.97 5.29
N LYS A 59 7.36 13.54 4.09
CA LYS A 59 7.90 14.89 3.91
C LYS A 59 7.09 15.91 4.69
N HIS A 60 5.78 15.77 4.68
CA HIS A 60 4.92 16.72 5.37
C HIS A 60 5.13 16.64 6.88
N ALA A 61 5.25 15.44 7.40
CA ALA A 61 5.49 15.25 8.83
C ALA A 61 6.83 15.84 9.23
N PHE A 62 7.86 15.60 8.42
CA PHE A 62 9.17 16.13 8.71
C PHE A 62 9.16 17.65 8.73
N LYS A 63 8.48 18.25 7.78
CA LYS A 63 8.40 19.69 7.66
C LYS A 63 7.72 20.30 8.86
N ASN A 64 6.76 19.61 9.44
CA ASN A 64 6.02 20.09 10.58
C ASN A 64 6.66 19.73 11.91
N ASN A 65 7.86 19.17 11.88
CA ASN A 65 8.54 18.76 13.10
C ASN A 65 7.74 17.73 13.87
N ALA A 66 7.00 16.90 13.19
CA ALA A 66 6.21 15.89 13.87
C ALA A 66 7.13 14.85 14.45
N ASP A 67 6.75 14.37 15.62
CA ASP A 67 7.47 13.31 16.23
C ASP A 67 7.34 12.05 15.42
N SER A 68 8.36 11.23 15.47
CA SER A 68 8.43 10.06 14.64
C SER A 68 7.52 8.93 15.11
N ASN A 69 6.70 9.17 16.11
CA ASN A 69 5.78 8.14 16.58
C ASN A 69 4.51 8.05 15.78
N GLU A 70 4.31 8.94 14.83
CA GLU A 70 3.12 8.88 14.02
C GLU A 70 3.15 7.67 13.10
N LEU A 71 1.97 7.14 12.84
CA LEU A 71 1.82 6.00 11.95
C LEU A 71 1.03 6.40 10.72
N MET A 72 1.41 5.81 9.60
CA MET A 72 0.59 5.88 8.40
C MET A 72 0.10 4.47 8.10
N VAL A 73 -1.10 4.39 7.59
CA VAL A 73 -1.72 3.09 7.31
C VAL A 73 -1.88 2.97 5.81
N VAL A 74 -1.40 1.85 5.28
CA VAL A 74 -1.61 1.52 3.87
C VAL A 74 -2.61 0.39 3.82
N GLN A 75 -3.68 0.61 3.09
CA GLN A 75 -4.71 -0.41 2.93
C GLN A 75 -4.95 -0.63 1.46
N ILE A 76 -4.96 -1.90 1.07
CA ILE A 76 -5.23 -2.29 -0.30
C ILE A 76 -6.43 -3.21 -0.27
N SER A 77 -7.47 -2.83 -0.99
CA SER A 77 -8.70 -3.59 -1.05
C SER A 77 -9.01 -3.92 -2.49
N CYS A 78 -9.48 -5.11 -2.69
CA CYS A 78 -9.92 -5.55 -4.01
C CYS A 78 -11.29 -6.19 -3.83
N GLU A 79 -12.28 -5.66 -4.52
CA GLU A 79 -13.62 -6.17 -4.43
C GLU A 79 -13.97 -6.94 -5.67
N SER A 80 -14.68 -8.02 -5.45
CA SER A 80 -15.21 -8.75 -6.57
C SER A 80 -16.21 -7.87 -7.30
N ASN A 81 -15.92 -7.59 -8.55
CA ASN A 81 -16.75 -6.69 -9.31
C ASN A 81 -17.46 -7.48 -10.39
N LYS A 82 -18.67 -7.81 -10.11
CA LYS A 82 -19.45 -8.60 -11.04
C LYS A 82 -20.56 -7.79 -11.62
N LEU A 83 -20.74 -7.97 -12.86
CA LEU A 83 -21.82 -7.26 -13.54
C LEU A 83 -22.91 -8.21 -13.94
#